data_1e8c26e5e4804b9194ebe044c9967377
#
_entry.id   1e8c26e5e4804b9194ebe044c9967377
#
_cell.length_a   1.000
_cell.length_b   1.000
_cell.length_c   1.000
_cell.angle_alpha   90.00
_cell.angle_beta   90.00
_cell.angle_gamma   90.00
#
_symmetry.space_group_name_H-M   'P 1'
#
loop_
_entity.id
_entity.type
_entity.pdbx_description
1 polymer ?
#
loop_
_entity_poly.entity_id
_entity_poly.type
_entity_poly.pdbx_seq_one_letter_code
_entity_poly.pdbx_strand_id
1 'polypeptide(L)'
;MLDDTEKLVDPIPDEFRWLTIDRKAKEETLCRVFAEFERKGVVAVAIKGWAIARYYPDTRSRSYTDIDVAVCPDDFVKAKALLESSELRNFNVDLHEGLRDRDTLDWADLLARTYTVDLNGVKIRVLSDEDNLRVTAAHWLIDGGVFKDRLWDIYYLVQNRKASFDWSRSLEAAGPIRKSWVIAAIAAARDYLSLDVSDLPDEIRQFELPSWFKKVIIREWDRGPYLRVPLWMCIGRPKILFEQFRRRFPPNAIAATTDTEVMIDASSRIGFQVRSMIKKVRPFAAGLGRIKRERAK
;
A
#
# COMPACT_ATOMS: atom_id res chain seq x y z
N MET A 1 -56.86 12.51 5.73
CA MET A 1 -55.88 11.90 6.61
C MET A 1 -54.78 11.41 5.71
N LEU A 2 -53.83 12.30 5.39
CA LEU A 2 -52.66 12.00 4.56
C LEU A 2 -51.55 11.59 5.52
N ASP A 3 -51.00 10.42 5.30
CA ASP A 3 -49.89 9.84 6.09
C ASP A 3 -48.59 10.45 5.60
N ASP A 4 -48.13 11.51 6.27
CA ASP A 4 -46.85 12.17 6.06
C ASP A 4 -45.76 11.45 6.85
N THR A 5 -45.34 10.29 6.36
CA THR A 5 -44.08 9.67 6.78
C THR A 5 -43.04 9.77 5.67
N GLU A 6 -42.75 10.97 5.21
CA GLU A 6 -41.44 11.26 4.62
C GLU A 6 -40.40 11.15 5.74
N LYS A 7 -39.77 9.98 5.86
CA LYS A 7 -38.54 9.86 6.63
C LYS A 7 -37.53 10.83 6.03
N LEU A 8 -37.32 11.95 6.70
CA LEU A 8 -36.17 12.82 6.48
C LEU A 8 -34.92 11.94 6.65
N VAL A 9 -34.36 11.53 5.52
CA VAL A 9 -33.03 10.95 5.49
C VAL A 9 -32.09 12.09 5.90
N ASP A 10 -31.42 11.95 7.04
CA ASP A 10 -30.44 12.92 7.48
C ASP A 10 -29.48 13.26 6.31
N PRO A 11 -29.26 14.54 6.03
CA PRO A 11 -28.38 14.92 4.92
C PRO A 11 -27.01 14.30 5.14
N ILE A 12 -26.53 13.56 4.12
CA ILE A 12 -25.19 12.98 4.13
C ILE A 12 -24.21 14.12 4.44
N PRO A 13 -23.37 14.02 5.49
CA PRO A 13 -22.42 15.07 5.84
C PRO A 13 -21.57 15.47 4.62
N ASP A 14 -21.26 16.74 4.45
CA ASP A 14 -20.53 17.27 3.28
C ASP A 14 -19.21 16.56 3.03
N GLU A 15 -18.54 16.13 4.09
CA GLU A 15 -17.32 15.31 4.01
C GLU A 15 -17.54 13.99 3.26
N PHE A 16 -18.65 13.30 3.48
CA PHE A 16 -19.02 12.08 2.75
C PHE A 16 -19.38 12.35 1.31
N ARG A 17 -19.97 13.50 0.99
CA ARG A 17 -20.29 13.88 -0.38
C ARG A 17 -19.01 14.10 -1.19
N TRP A 18 -18.02 14.81 -0.64
CA TRP A 18 -16.73 15.02 -1.29
C TRP A 18 -15.97 13.73 -1.52
N LEU A 19 -15.95 12.82 -0.55
CA LEU A 19 -15.32 11.51 -0.69
C LEU A 19 -16.00 10.68 -1.80
N THR A 20 -17.32 10.76 -1.93
CA THR A 20 -18.05 10.06 -2.99
C THR A 20 -17.77 10.63 -4.37
N ILE A 21 -17.71 11.97 -4.52
CA ILE A 21 -17.38 12.64 -5.77
C ILE A 21 -15.94 12.32 -6.19
N ASP A 22 -15.00 12.44 -5.27
CA ASP A 22 -13.58 12.11 -5.47
C ASP A 22 -13.40 10.65 -5.90
N ARG A 23 -14.08 9.72 -5.24
CA ARG A 23 -14.08 8.30 -5.61
C ARG A 23 -14.59 8.08 -7.02
N LYS A 24 -15.73 8.65 -7.39
CA LYS A 24 -16.30 8.53 -8.75
C LYS A 24 -15.36 9.09 -9.81
N ALA A 25 -14.77 10.25 -9.60
CA ALA A 25 -13.80 10.83 -10.53
C ALA A 25 -12.56 9.94 -10.73
N LYS A 26 -12.08 9.30 -9.68
CA LYS A 26 -10.99 8.34 -9.74
C LYS A 26 -11.39 7.04 -10.43
N GLU A 27 -12.61 6.55 -10.21
CA GLU A 27 -13.16 5.39 -10.91
C GLU A 27 -13.29 5.65 -12.42
N GLU A 28 -13.75 6.82 -12.84
CA GLU A 28 -13.76 7.22 -14.24
C GLU A 28 -12.35 7.26 -14.84
N THR A 29 -11.40 7.81 -14.09
CA THR A 29 -9.99 7.85 -14.51
C THR A 29 -9.42 6.44 -14.67
N LEU A 30 -9.69 5.56 -13.72
CA LEU A 30 -9.29 4.16 -13.76
C LEU A 30 -9.84 3.46 -15.01
N CYS A 31 -11.14 3.66 -15.31
CA CYS A 31 -11.76 3.13 -16.51
C CYS A 31 -11.07 3.61 -17.79
N ARG A 32 -10.76 4.90 -17.90
CA ARG A 32 -10.08 5.47 -19.07
C ARG A 32 -8.67 4.90 -19.25
N VAL A 33 -7.91 4.77 -18.16
CA VAL A 33 -6.56 4.20 -18.18
C VAL A 33 -6.59 2.74 -18.65
N PHE A 34 -7.50 1.93 -18.07
CA PHE A 34 -7.61 0.51 -18.44
C PHE A 34 -8.10 0.31 -19.86
N ALA A 35 -9.09 1.09 -20.32
CA ALA A 35 -9.57 1.02 -21.70
C ALA A 35 -8.45 1.38 -22.71
N GLU A 36 -7.64 2.41 -22.41
CA GLU A 36 -6.53 2.78 -23.30
C GLU A 36 -5.42 1.73 -23.30
N PHE A 37 -5.09 1.17 -22.14
CA PHE A 37 -4.09 0.10 -22.03
C PHE A 37 -4.54 -1.15 -22.80
N GLU A 38 -5.81 -1.57 -22.64
CA GLU A 38 -6.38 -2.69 -23.40
C GLU A 38 -6.33 -2.44 -24.91
N ARG A 39 -6.74 -1.23 -25.36
CA ARG A 39 -6.68 -0.83 -26.78
C ARG A 39 -5.26 -0.90 -27.36
N LYS A 40 -4.26 -0.67 -26.54
CA LYS A 40 -2.85 -0.71 -26.91
C LYS A 40 -2.18 -2.05 -26.63
N GLY A 41 -2.90 -3.05 -26.14
CA GLY A 41 -2.36 -4.37 -25.82
C GLY A 41 -1.37 -4.36 -24.67
N VAL A 42 -1.61 -3.51 -23.64
CA VAL A 42 -0.88 -3.52 -22.37
C VAL A 42 -1.76 -4.19 -21.33
N VAL A 43 -1.25 -5.24 -20.71
CA VAL A 43 -1.95 -5.94 -19.62
C VAL A 43 -1.63 -5.25 -18.30
N ALA A 44 -2.63 -4.58 -17.73
CA ALA A 44 -2.53 -3.85 -16.48
C ALA A 44 -3.34 -4.53 -15.35
N VAL A 45 -2.86 -4.36 -14.12
CA VAL A 45 -3.50 -4.85 -12.89
C VAL A 45 -3.65 -3.67 -11.93
N ALA A 46 -4.87 -3.38 -11.52
CA ALA A 46 -5.12 -2.41 -10.44
C ALA A 46 -4.70 -3.01 -9.10
N ILE A 47 -3.90 -2.26 -8.36
CA ILE A 47 -3.38 -2.67 -7.06
C ILE A 47 -3.68 -1.59 -6.02
N LYS A 48 -3.61 -1.90 -4.74
CA LYS A 48 -3.82 -0.94 -3.64
C LYS A 48 -5.11 -0.09 -3.83
N GLY A 49 -5.04 1.22 -3.55
CA GLY A 49 -6.07 2.24 -3.81
C GLY A 49 -7.48 1.71 -4.01
N TRP A 50 -7.99 1.82 -5.20
CA TRP A 50 -9.32 1.34 -5.58
C TRP A 50 -9.47 -0.19 -5.41
N ALA A 51 -8.44 -0.97 -5.74
CA ALA A 51 -8.51 -2.43 -5.65
C ALA A 51 -8.79 -2.91 -4.22
N ILE A 52 -8.32 -2.20 -3.20
CA ILE A 52 -8.59 -2.47 -1.79
C ILE A 52 -9.89 -1.82 -1.31
N ALA A 53 -10.24 -0.64 -1.81
CA ALA A 53 -11.46 0.06 -1.43
C ALA A 53 -12.74 -0.78 -1.65
N ARG A 54 -12.70 -1.75 -2.56
CA ARG A 54 -13.80 -2.69 -2.83
C ARG A 54 -14.16 -3.62 -1.65
N TYR A 55 -13.24 -3.80 -0.71
CA TYR A 55 -13.46 -4.61 0.50
C TYR A 55 -14.05 -3.80 1.65
N TYR A 56 -14.12 -2.48 1.50
CA TYR A 56 -14.69 -1.63 2.54
C TYR A 56 -16.22 -1.63 2.46
N PRO A 57 -16.92 -1.58 3.60
CA PRO A 57 -18.37 -1.41 3.62
C PRO A 57 -18.76 -0.01 3.17
N ASP A 58 -19.97 0.15 2.66
CA ASP A 58 -20.49 1.46 2.21
C ASP A 58 -20.50 2.52 3.31
N THR A 59 -20.56 2.09 4.57
CA THR A 59 -20.54 2.97 5.74
C THR A 59 -19.15 3.54 6.05
N ARG A 60 -18.10 3.01 5.42
CA ARG A 60 -16.73 3.47 5.62
C ARG A 60 -15.99 3.61 4.29
N SER A 61 -15.80 4.83 3.85
CA SER A 61 -15.07 5.09 2.62
C SER A 61 -13.55 5.00 2.85
N ARG A 62 -12.83 4.34 1.92
CA ARG A 62 -11.38 4.37 1.85
C ARG A 62 -10.95 5.49 0.91
N SER A 63 -10.30 6.51 1.44
CA SER A 63 -9.69 7.53 0.59
C SER A 63 -8.34 7.05 0.01
N TYR A 64 -8.05 7.42 -1.22
CA TYR A 64 -6.77 7.20 -1.90
C TYR A 64 -6.47 8.40 -2.80
N THR A 65 -5.18 8.73 -2.99
CA THR A 65 -4.75 9.95 -3.69
C THR A 65 -4.43 9.71 -5.15
N ASP A 66 -4.02 8.50 -5.49
CA ASP A 66 -3.50 8.07 -6.78
C ASP A 66 -4.15 6.77 -7.23
N ILE A 67 -4.00 6.48 -8.51
CA ILE A 67 -4.43 5.22 -9.10
C ILE A 67 -3.18 4.36 -9.26
N ASP A 68 -3.07 3.35 -8.41
CA ASP A 68 -1.95 2.41 -8.46
C ASP A 68 -2.21 1.33 -9.53
N VAL A 69 -1.34 1.24 -10.52
CA VAL A 69 -1.43 0.26 -11.62
C VAL A 69 -0.09 -0.45 -11.79
N ALA A 70 -0.11 -1.77 -11.80
CA ALA A 70 1.05 -2.59 -12.12
C ALA A 70 0.93 -3.15 -13.53
N VAL A 71 2.07 -3.22 -14.25
CA VAL A 71 2.19 -3.81 -15.59
C VAL A 71 3.36 -4.76 -15.64
N CYS A 72 3.38 -5.64 -16.64
CA CYS A 72 4.56 -6.46 -16.93
C CYS A 72 5.80 -5.57 -17.04
N PRO A 73 6.96 -5.99 -16.50
CA PRO A 73 8.22 -5.26 -16.71
C PRO A 73 8.51 -4.95 -18.18
N ASP A 74 8.22 -5.88 -19.09
CA ASP A 74 8.42 -5.71 -20.53
C ASP A 74 7.52 -4.62 -21.14
N ASP A 75 6.34 -4.40 -20.57
CA ASP A 75 5.38 -3.38 -21.02
C ASP A 75 5.58 -2.02 -20.31
N PHE A 76 6.44 -1.92 -19.30
CA PHE A 76 6.54 -0.73 -18.46
C PHE A 76 6.86 0.55 -19.25
N VAL A 77 7.83 0.49 -20.17
CA VAL A 77 8.21 1.64 -21.00
C VAL A 77 7.05 2.08 -21.90
N LYS A 78 6.35 1.11 -22.49
CA LYS A 78 5.17 1.35 -23.33
C LYS A 78 4.02 1.97 -22.52
N ALA A 79 3.71 1.39 -21.36
CA ALA A 79 2.68 1.91 -20.46
C ALA A 79 2.98 3.33 -19.98
N LYS A 80 4.25 3.60 -19.63
CA LYS A 80 4.69 4.94 -19.24
C LYS A 80 4.49 5.96 -20.37
N ALA A 81 4.89 5.63 -21.59
CA ALA A 81 4.69 6.51 -22.75
C ALA A 81 3.20 6.79 -23.02
N LEU A 82 2.31 5.82 -22.79
CA LEU A 82 0.87 6.01 -22.90
C LEU A 82 0.34 6.98 -21.84
N LEU A 83 0.80 6.89 -20.60
CA LEU A 83 0.42 7.82 -19.53
C LEU A 83 0.93 9.24 -19.76
N GLU A 84 2.03 9.41 -20.48
CA GLU A 84 2.55 10.72 -20.89
C GLU A 84 1.84 11.31 -22.12
N SER A 85 0.94 10.57 -22.77
CA SER A 85 0.14 11.02 -23.90
C SER A 85 -0.81 12.16 -23.53
N SER A 86 -1.30 12.91 -24.53
CA SER A 86 -2.22 14.03 -24.30
C SER A 86 -3.51 13.64 -23.60
N GLU A 87 -3.94 12.39 -23.71
CA GLU A 87 -5.20 11.90 -23.18
C GLU A 87 -5.10 11.52 -21.68
N LEU A 88 -3.94 10.98 -21.24
CA LEU A 88 -3.76 10.42 -19.89
C LEU A 88 -2.83 11.22 -18.98
N ARG A 89 -2.00 12.13 -19.52
CA ARG A 89 -0.95 12.86 -18.78
C ARG A 89 -1.43 13.68 -17.57
N ASN A 90 -2.72 14.01 -17.53
CA ASN A 90 -3.31 14.80 -16.44
C ASN A 90 -3.84 13.94 -15.30
N PHE A 91 -3.80 12.61 -15.44
CA PHE A 91 -4.26 11.68 -14.44
C PHE A 91 -3.14 11.34 -13.46
N ASN A 92 -3.48 11.31 -12.18
CA ASN A 92 -2.53 10.91 -11.13
C ASN A 92 -2.46 9.38 -11.03
N VAL A 93 -1.66 8.77 -11.91
CA VAL A 93 -1.43 7.31 -11.97
C VAL A 93 -0.03 6.98 -11.45
N ASP A 94 0.04 6.16 -10.42
CA ASP A 94 1.30 5.56 -9.94
C ASP A 94 1.52 4.22 -10.67
N LEU A 95 2.41 4.25 -11.67
CA LEU A 95 2.72 3.09 -12.51
C LEU A 95 3.85 2.26 -11.90
N HIS A 96 3.57 0.98 -11.64
CA HIS A 96 4.51 0.03 -11.08
C HIS A 96 5.01 -0.95 -12.14
N GLU A 97 6.33 -1.17 -12.15
CA GLU A 97 6.99 -2.22 -12.93
C GLU A 97 6.90 -3.55 -12.17
N GLY A 98 5.83 -4.32 -12.40
CA GLY A 98 5.52 -5.52 -11.60
C GLY A 98 5.26 -5.21 -10.13
N LEU A 99 5.57 -6.17 -9.25
CA LEU A 99 5.38 -6.06 -7.80
C LEU A 99 6.65 -6.39 -6.99
N ARG A 100 7.83 -6.27 -7.59
CA ARG A 100 9.11 -6.73 -7.02
C ARG A 100 9.41 -6.29 -5.60
N ASP A 101 9.01 -5.07 -5.23
CA ASP A 101 9.25 -4.55 -3.88
C ASP A 101 8.26 -5.10 -2.84
N ARG A 102 7.14 -5.68 -3.28
CA ARG A 102 6.02 -6.07 -2.42
C ARG A 102 5.74 -7.56 -2.43
N ASP A 103 6.04 -8.25 -3.53
CA ASP A 103 5.89 -9.69 -3.67
C ASP A 103 7.13 -10.29 -4.34
N THR A 104 7.46 -11.54 -3.99
CA THR A 104 8.60 -12.29 -4.55
C THR A 104 8.19 -13.23 -5.67
N LEU A 105 6.88 -13.35 -5.94
CA LEU A 105 6.37 -14.18 -7.02
C LEU A 105 6.64 -13.54 -8.39
N ASP A 106 6.87 -14.38 -9.36
CA ASP A 106 7.01 -13.94 -10.74
C ASP A 106 5.73 -13.30 -11.26
N TRP A 107 5.87 -12.33 -12.16
CA TRP A 107 4.74 -11.62 -12.74
C TRP A 107 3.75 -12.56 -13.45
N ALA A 108 4.25 -13.58 -14.16
CA ALA A 108 3.40 -14.56 -14.84
C ALA A 108 2.53 -15.34 -13.86
N ASP A 109 3.10 -15.76 -12.73
CA ASP A 109 2.38 -16.47 -11.67
C ASP A 109 1.31 -15.59 -11.01
N LEU A 110 1.60 -14.33 -10.77
CA LEU A 110 0.65 -13.35 -10.26
C LEU A 110 -0.48 -13.10 -11.27
N LEU A 111 -0.12 -12.87 -12.53
CA LEU A 111 -1.07 -12.58 -13.61
C LEU A 111 -2.05 -13.73 -13.85
N ALA A 112 -1.57 -14.98 -13.81
CA ALA A 112 -2.40 -16.17 -13.99
C ALA A 112 -3.53 -16.30 -12.95
N ARG A 113 -3.38 -15.64 -11.79
CA ARG A 113 -4.34 -15.67 -10.69
C ARG A 113 -5.20 -14.42 -10.57
N THR A 114 -4.94 -13.42 -11.41
CA THR A 114 -5.77 -12.21 -11.44
C THR A 114 -7.17 -12.54 -11.95
N TYR A 115 -8.13 -11.71 -11.55
CA TYR A 115 -9.47 -11.77 -12.11
C TYR A 115 -9.93 -10.35 -12.52
N THR A 116 -11.01 -10.28 -13.27
CA THR A 116 -11.58 -9.01 -13.73
C THR A 116 -12.83 -8.65 -12.95
N VAL A 117 -12.96 -7.37 -12.64
CA VAL A 117 -14.13 -6.76 -12.03
C VAL A 117 -14.71 -5.77 -13.02
N ASP A 118 -16.01 -5.79 -13.22
CA ASP A 118 -16.68 -4.78 -14.04
C ASP A 118 -16.80 -3.47 -13.25
N LEU A 119 -16.35 -2.39 -13.86
CA LEU A 119 -16.52 -1.03 -13.35
C LEU A 119 -17.06 -0.15 -14.48
N ASN A 120 -18.33 0.18 -14.42
CA ASN A 120 -19.00 1.02 -15.43
C ASN A 120 -18.84 0.48 -16.87
N GLY A 121 -18.88 -0.85 -17.04
CA GLY A 121 -18.71 -1.51 -18.35
C GLY A 121 -17.27 -1.73 -18.80
N VAL A 122 -16.28 -1.33 -17.99
CA VAL A 122 -14.86 -1.57 -18.24
C VAL A 122 -14.36 -2.69 -17.33
N LYS A 123 -13.64 -3.67 -17.90
CA LYS A 123 -13.07 -4.79 -17.16
C LYS A 123 -11.75 -4.39 -16.50
N ILE A 124 -11.76 -4.17 -15.21
CA ILE A 124 -10.58 -3.85 -14.43
C ILE A 124 -9.99 -5.15 -13.87
N ARG A 125 -8.77 -5.46 -14.24
CA ARG A 125 -8.04 -6.61 -13.71
C ARG A 125 -7.48 -6.28 -12.33
N VAL A 126 -7.63 -7.21 -11.39
CA VAL A 126 -7.16 -7.10 -10.00
C VAL A 126 -6.45 -8.37 -9.56
N LEU A 127 -5.62 -8.28 -8.54
CA LEU A 127 -5.00 -9.45 -7.90
C LEU A 127 -6.04 -10.36 -7.26
N SER A 128 -5.72 -11.64 -7.09
CA SER A 128 -6.49 -12.53 -6.21
C SER A 128 -6.53 -11.96 -4.79
N ASP A 129 -7.50 -12.38 -3.99
CA ASP A 129 -7.66 -11.90 -2.61
C ASP A 129 -6.42 -12.25 -1.76
N GLU A 130 -5.81 -13.44 -1.99
CA GLU A 130 -4.60 -13.92 -1.34
C GLU A 130 -3.38 -13.07 -1.69
N ASP A 131 -3.20 -12.77 -2.99
CA ASP A 131 -2.10 -11.93 -3.47
C ASP A 131 -2.27 -10.48 -3.01
N ASN A 132 -3.51 -9.96 -2.99
CA ASN A 132 -3.83 -8.65 -2.44
C ASN A 132 -3.45 -8.52 -0.96
N LEU A 133 -3.74 -9.56 -0.16
CA LEU A 133 -3.38 -9.54 1.27
C LEU A 133 -1.86 -9.48 1.45
N ARG A 134 -1.08 -10.28 0.70
CA ARG A 134 0.39 -10.24 0.78
C ARG A 134 0.95 -8.87 0.38
N VAL A 135 0.52 -8.36 -0.76
CA VAL A 135 0.98 -7.05 -1.27
C VAL A 135 0.62 -5.92 -0.32
N THR A 136 -0.58 -5.94 0.25
CA THR A 136 -1.05 -4.91 1.19
C THR A 136 -0.30 -4.99 2.52
N ALA A 137 -0.09 -6.19 3.06
CA ALA A 137 0.69 -6.40 4.27
C ALA A 137 2.14 -5.95 4.09
N ALA A 138 2.79 -6.35 2.98
CA ALA A 138 4.14 -5.92 2.65
C ALA A 138 4.23 -4.40 2.53
N HIS A 139 3.29 -3.76 1.82
CA HIS A 139 3.27 -2.32 1.65
C HIS A 139 3.15 -1.56 2.97
N TRP A 140 2.23 -1.97 3.85
CA TRP A 140 2.06 -1.35 5.16
C TRP A 140 3.33 -1.46 6.03
N LEU A 141 4.01 -2.61 5.99
CA LEU A 141 5.25 -2.84 6.73
C LEU A 141 6.45 -2.09 6.12
N ILE A 142 6.55 -1.99 4.79
CA ILE A 142 7.58 -1.20 4.09
C ILE A 142 7.47 0.27 4.48
N ASP A 143 6.25 0.78 4.64
CA ASP A 143 6.00 2.12 5.18
C ASP A 143 6.30 2.23 6.68
N GLY A 144 6.69 1.14 7.35
CA GLY A 144 7.04 1.11 8.77
C GLY A 144 5.84 1.09 9.72
N GLY A 145 4.65 0.75 9.23
CA GLY A 145 3.41 0.75 10.01
C GLY A 145 2.94 2.15 10.44
N VAL A 146 3.45 3.20 9.80
CA VAL A 146 3.22 4.61 10.21
C VAL A 146 1.75 5.02 10.03
N PHE A 147 1.11 4.54 8.98
CA PHE A 147 -0.26 4.91 8.64
C PHE A 147 -1.27 3.97 9.32
N LYS A 148 -1.83 4.41 10.44
CA LYS A 148 -2.83 3.65 11.20
C LYS A 148 -4.04 3.29 10.33
N ASP A 149 -4.51 4.24 9.52
CA ASP A 149 -5.70 4.04 8.68
C ASP A 149 -5.50 2.96 7.63
N ARG A 150 -4.26 2.73 7.16
CA ARG A 150 -3.97 1.65 6.21
C ARG A 150 -4.00 0.25 6.83
N LEU A 151 -4.00 0.13 8.15
CA LEU A 151 -4.21 -1.14 8.82
C LEU A 151 -5.65 -1.67 8.60
N TRP A 152 -6.61 -0.76 8.35
CA TRP A 152 -7.96 -1.15 7.96
C TRP A 152 -8.02 -1.84 6.60
N ASP A 153 -7.04 -1.61 5.72
CA ASP A 153 -6.94 -2.34 4.45
C ASP A 153 -6.78 -3.85 4.71
N ILE A 154 -5.91 -4.20 5.66
CA ILE A 154 -5.68 -5.59 6.08
C ILE A 154 -6.90 -6.14 6.81
N TYR A 155 -7.48 -5.36 7.70
CA TYR A 155 -8.70 -5.72 8.42
C TYR A 155 -9.82 -6.14 7.46
N TYR A 156 -10.17 -5.28 6.50
CA TYR A 156 -11.28 -5.56 5.58
C TYR A 156 -10.96 -6.63 4.54
N LEU A 157 -9.72 -6.77 4.11
CA LEU A 157 -9.29 -7.89 3.27
C LEU A 157 -9.52 -9.24 3.97
N VAL A 158 -9.17 -9.33 5.26
CA VAL A 158 -9.36 -10.55 6.04
C VAL A 158 -10.83 -10.75 6.39
N GLN A 159 -11.51 -9.70 6.87
CA GLN A 159 -12.91 -9.76 7.30
C GLN A 159 -13.87 -10.12 6.16
N ASN A 160 -13.65 -9.56 4.96
CA ASN A 160 -14.53 -9.70 3.80
C ASN A 160 -13.96 -10.66 2.75
N ARG A 161 -13.05 -11.55 3.14
CA ARG A 161 -12.53 -12.60 2.26
C ARG A 161 -13.62 -13.56 1.83
N LYS A 162 -13.49 -14.11 0.64
CA LYS A 162 -14.42 -15.15 0.16
C LYS A 162 -14.23 -16.44 0.95
N ALA A 163 -15.27 -17.26 1.01
CA ALA A 163 -15.19 -18.61 1.61
C ALA A 163 -14.14 -19.51 0.92
N SER A 164 -13.83 -19.24 -0.35
CA SER A 164 -12.80 -19.95 -1.11
C SER A 164 -11.37 -19.42 -0.91
N PHE A 165 -11.15 -18.50 0.03
CA PHE A 165 -9.83 -17.95 0.30
C PHE A 165 -8.86 -19.03 0.77
N ASP A 166 -7.74 -19.17 0.07
CA ASP A 166 -6.71 -20.18 0.35
C ASP A 166 -5.58 -19.59 1.20
N TRP A 167 -5.62 -19.89 2.50
CA TRP A 167 -4.59 -19.45 3.45
C TRP A 167 -3.21 -20.02 3.14
N SER A 168 -3.11 -21.28 2.69
CA SER A 168 -1.81 -21.85 2.30
C SER A 168 -1.19 -21.04 1.17
N ARG A 169 -1.97 -20.68 0.17
CA ARG A 169 -1.53 -19.83 -0.93
C ARG A 169 -1.13 -18.42 -0.48
N SER A 170 -1.90 -17.82 0.42
CA SER A 170 -1.57 -16.49 0.95
C SER A 170 -0.27 -16.48 1.75
N LEU A 171 0.00 -17.53 2.52
CA LEU A 171 1.09 -17.58 3.47
C LEU A 171 2.36 -18.22 2.91
N GLU A 172 2.23 -19.32 2.12
CA GLU A 172 3.41 -20.11 1.73
C GLU A 172 4.00 -19.71 0.37
N ALA A 173 3.18 -19.16 -0.54
CA ALA A 173 3.61 -18.94 -1.92
C ALA A 173 4.83 -18.01 -2.07
N ALA A 174 4.99 -17.03 -1.20
CA ALA A 174 6.08 -16.05 -1.25
C ALA A 174 7.21 -16.33 -0.25
N GLY A 175 7.23 -17.52 0.36
CA GLY A 175 8.26 -17.99 1.26
C GLY A 175 8.19 -17.45 2.70
N PRO A 176 9.06 -17.93 3.59
CA PRO A 176 8.91 -17.74 5.03
C PRO A 176 9.02 -16.29 5.50
N ILE A 177 9.79 -15.47 4.83
CA ILE A 177 9.94 -14.05 5.17
C ILE A 177 8.61 -13.30 4.93
N ARG A 178 8.03 -13.46 3.75
CA ARG A 178 6.75 -12.82 3.41
C ARG A 178 5.60 -13.39 4.24
N LYS A 179 5.61 -14.69 4.52
CA LYS A 179 4.70 -15.32 5.47
C LYS A 179 4.71 -14.60 6.82
N SER A 180 5.89 -14.38 7.39
CA SER A 180 6.00 -13.69 8.69
C SER A 180 5.47 -12.27 8.65
N TRP A 181 5.57 -11.58 7.51
CA TRP A 181 5.04 -10.23 7.32
C TRP A 181 3.51 -10.22 7.28
N VAL A 182 2.92 -11.15 6.55
CA VAL A 182 1.44 -11.28 6.48
C VAL A 182 0.88 -11.59 7.87
N ILE A 183 1.46 -12.56 8.57
CA ILE A 183 1.04 -12.95 9.92
C ILE A 183 1.15 -11.77 10.89
N ALA A 184 2.27 -11.03 10.88
CA ALA A 184 2.45 -9.87 11.75
C ALA A 184 1.48 -8.72 11.44
N ALA A 185 1.15 -8.51 10.17
CA ALA A 185 0.21 -7.50 9.75
C ALA A 185 -1.23 -7.83 10.18
N ILE A 186 -1.64 -9.11 10.08
CA ILE A 186 -2.94 -9.59 10.59
C ILE A 186 -2.98 -9.52 12.12
N ALA A 187 -1.91 -9.92 12.80
CA ALA A 187 -1.81 -9.80 14.26
C ALA A 187 -1.91 -8.33 14.72
N ALA A 188 -1.35 -7.38 13.94
CA ALA A 188 -1.54 -5.96 14.23
C ALA A 188 -3.00 -5.54 14.06
N ALA A 189 -3.70 -6.01 13.03
CA ALA A 189 -5.14 -5.73 12.86
C ALA A 189 -5.97 -6.34 14.01
N ARG A 190 -5.62 -7.54 14.48
CA ARG A 190 -6.22 -8.15 15.68
C ARG A 190 -5.99 -7.29 16.93
N ASP A 191 -4.72 -6.95 17.22
CA ASP A 191 -4.35 -6.30 18.48
C ASP A 191 -4.83 -4.83 18.56
N TYR A 192 -4.94 -4.14 17.42
CA TYR A 192 -5.23 -2.70 17.40
C TYR A 192 -6.60 -2.32 16.80
N LEU A 193 -7.22 -3.21 16.03
CA LEU A 193 -8.52 -2.96 15.40
C LEU A 193 -9.59 -4.00 15.80
N SER A 194 -9.25 -4.93 16.69
CA SER A 194 -10.15 -6.01 17.15
C SER A 194 -10.64 -6.91 16.00
N LEU A 195 -9.76 -7.20 15.03
CA LEU A 195 -10.08 -8.16 13.97
C LEU A 195 -10.34 -9.53 14.61
N ASP A 196 -11.47 -10.15 14.30
CA ASP A 196 -11.73 -11.53 14.69
C ASP A 196 -10.85 -12.48 13.88
N VAL A 197 -10.08 -13.27 14.60
CA VAL A 197 -9.15 -14.26 14.02
C VAL A 197 -9.51 -15.69 14.41
N SER A 198 -10.69 -15.91 15.00
CA SER A 198 -11.10 -17.20 15.56
C SER A 198 -11.15 -18.34 14.53
N ASP A 199 -11.46 -18.03 13.30
CA ASP A 199 -11.56 -18.96 12.16
C ASP A 199 -10.29 -18.99 11.26
N LEU A 200 -9.22 -18.28 11.67
CA LEU A 200 -7.98 -18.24 10.93
C LEU A 200 -7.04 -19.40 11.32
N PRO A 201 -6.00 -19.71 10.49
CA PRO A 201 -4.99 -20.72 10.84
C PRO A 201 -4.32 -20.48 12.19
N ASP A 202 -3.96 -21.56 12.88
CA ASP A 202 -3.36 -21.52 14.22
C ASP A 202 -2.14 -20.62 14.29
N GLU A 203 -1.30 -20.64 13.27
CA GLU A 203 -0.10 -19.81 13.19
C GLU A 203 -0.39 -18.31 13.19
N ILE A 204 -1.56 -17.87 12.73
CA ILE A 204 -2.02 -16.49 12.82
C ILE A 204 -2.62 -16.22 14.20
N ARG A 205 -3.48 -17.13 14.67
CA ARG A 205 -4.19 -16.98 15.95
C ARG A 205 -3.25 -16.90 17.13
N GLN A 206 -2.20 -17.74 17.12
CA GLN A 206 -1.25 -17.88 18.22
C GLN A 206 -0.06 -16.92 18.12
N PHE A 207 0.11 -16.23 16.97
CA PHE A 207 1.24 -15.32 16.80
C PHE A 207 1.09 -14.09 17.69
N GLU A 208 2.10 -13.82 18.50
CA GLU A 208 2.20 -12.62 19.29
C GLU A 208 3.18 -11.62 18.68
N LEU A 209 2.71 -10.38 18.52
CA LEU A 209 3.58 -9.31 18.05
C LEU A 209 4.74 -9.09 19.02
N PRO A 210 5.99 -9.09 18.53
CA PRO A 210 7.15 -8.79 19.35
C PRO A 210 7.03 -7.44 20.06
N SER A 211 7.55 -7.35 21.28
CA SER A 211 7.46 -6.12 22.09
C SER A 211 8.10 -4.90 21.39
N TRP A 212 9.18 -5.13 20.61
CA TRP A 212 9.79 -4.06 19.82
C TRP A 212 8.86 -3.54 18.72
N PHE A 213 8.08 -4.42 18.09
CA PHE A 213 7.11 -4.06 17.05
C PHE A 213 5.99 -3.18 17.63
N LYS A 214 5.39 -3.61 18.73
CA LYS A 214 4.35 -2.86 19.45
C LYS A 214 4.86 -1.46 19.86
N LYS A 215 6.10 -1.35 20.40
CA LYS A 215 6.71 -0.07 20.76
C LYS A 215 6.90 0.86 19.55
N VAL A 216 7.30 0.32 18.40
CA VAL A 216 7.47 1.11 17.18
C VAL A 216 6.14 1.63 16.69
N ILE A 217 5.10 0.80 16.60
CA ILE A 217 3.76 1.18 16.14
C ILE A 217 3.19 2.31 17.01
N ILE A 218 3.18 2.14 18.32
CA ILE A 218 2.65 3.16 19.25
C ILE A 218 3.41 4.48 19.06
N ARG A 219 4.74 4.42 19.05
CA ARG A 219 5.58 5.61 18.85
C ARG A 219 5.30 6.35 17.54
N GLU A 220 5.14 5.62 16.43
CA GLU A 220 4.88 6.24 15.12
C GLU A 220 3.47 6.85 15.07
N TRP A 221 2.48 6.20 15.65
CA TRP A 221 1.10 6.72 15.68
C TRP A 221 0.98 7.94 16.60
N ASP A 222 1.65 7.95 17.75
CA ASP A 222 1.68 9.12 18.66
C ASP A 222 2.33 10.34 18.00
N ARG A 223 3.35 10.09 17.16
CA ARG A 223 4.04 11.16 16.42
C ARG A 223 3.22 11.73 15.26
N GLY A 224 2.24 10.97 14.78
CA GLY A 224 1.43 11.30 13.62
C GLY A 224 2.19 11.27 12.29
N PRO A 225 1.46 11.31 11.18
CA PRO A 225 2.05 11.33 9.84
C PRO A 225 2.86 12.62 9.62
N TYR A 226 3.93 12.54 8.84
CA TYR A 226 4.74 13.70 8.48
C TYR A 226 5.16 13.66 7.01
N LEU A 227 5.26 14.83 6.42
CA LEU A 227 5.76 14.97 5.06
C LEU A 227 7.27 14.71 5.04
N ARG A 228 7.70 13.70 4.29
CA ARG A 228 9.11 13.42 4.04
C ARG A 228 9.65 14.37 2.98
N VAL A 229 10.38 15.40 3.42
CA VAL A 229 11.07 16.33 2.51
C VAL A 229 12.51 15.86 2.31
N PRO A 230 13.06 15.80 1.08
CA PRO A 230 14.45 15.47 0.87
C PRO A 230 15.40 16.33 1.72
N LEU A 231 16.36 15.71 2.43
CA LEU A 231 17.23 16.43 3.36
C LEU A 231 18.00 17.57 2.68
N TRP A 232 18.36 17.42 1.41
CA TRP A 232 19.05 18.46 0.65
C TRP A 232 18.19 19.71 0.42
N MET A 233 16.86 19.57 0.33
CA MET A 233 15.93 20.72 0.26
C MET A 233 15.81 21.47 1.58
N CYS A 234 16.25 20.85 2.68
CA CYS A 234 16.23 21.45 4.00
C CYS A 234 17.53 22.22 4.32
N ILE A 235 18.53 22.19 3.44
CA ILE A 235 19.78 22.94 3.59
C ILE A 235 19.44 24.44 3.61
N GLY A 236 19.79 25.14 4.68
CA GLY A 236 19.38 26.55 4.91
C GLY A 236 18.18 26.70 5.86
N ARG A 237 17.54 25.60 6.27
CA ARG A 237 16.45 25.59 7.27
C ARG A 237 16.78 24.61 8.40
N PRO A 238 17.67 24.96 9.35
CA PRO A 238 18.26 24.03 10.31
C PRO A 238 17.23 23.34 11.21
N LYS A 239 16.15 24.03 11.59
CA LYS A 239 15.06 23.44 12.39
C LYS A 239 14.35 22.29 11.62
N ILE A 240 14.01 22.53 10.35
CA ILE A 240 13.37 21.53 9.50
C ILE A 240 14.33 20.37 9.22
N LEU A 241 15.59 20.68 8.93
CA LEU A 241 16.63 19.67 8.71
C LEU A 241 16.79 18.75 9.92
N PHE A 242 16.87 19.33 11.12
CA PHE A 242 16.99 18.57 12.36
C PHE A 242 15.77 17.71 12.63
N GLU A 243 14.56 18.23 12.42
CA GLU A 243 13.32 17.45 12.56
C GLU A 243 13.26 16.28 11.56
N GLN A 244 13.54 16.55 10.28
CA GLN A 244 13.60 15.53 9.23
C GLN A 244 14.66 14.46 9.52
N PHE A 245 15.81 14.87 10.07
CA PHE A 245 16.87 13.96 10.51
C PHE A 245 16.42 13.11 11.69
N ARG A 246 15.91 13.72 12.76
CA ARG A 246 15.44 13.02 13.97
C ARG A 246 14.33 11.99 13.67
N ARG A 247 13.48 12.26 12.67
CA ARG A 247 12.42 11.34 12.27
C ARG A 247 12.90 10.17 11.41
N ARG A 248 14.08 10.28 10.79
CA ARG A 248 14.67 9.26 9.92
C ARG A 248 15.75 8.43 10.60
N PHE A 249 16.37 8.96 11.63
CA PHE A 249 17.50 8.31 12.28
C PHE A 249 17.25 8.16 13.80
N PRO A 250 17.39 6.92 14.34
CA PRO A 250 17.57 5.67 13.57
C PRO A 250 16.35 5.37 12.69
N PRO A 251 16.52 4.59 11.59
CA PRO A 251 15.38 4.19 10.76
C PRO A 251 14.31 3.47 11.58
N ASN A 252 13.05 3.62 11.17
CA ASN A 252 11.96 2.83 11.73
C ASN A 252 12.32 1.34 11.67
N ALA A 253 12.22 0.62 12.80
CA ALA A 253 12.69 -0.75 12.90
C ALA A 253 11.86 -1.73 12.05
N ILE A 254 10.56 -1.45 11.83
CA ILE A 254 9.71 -2.24 10.93
C ILE A 254 10.19 -2.04 9.49
N ALA A 255 10.32 -0.80 9.04
CA ALA A 255 10.84 -0.50 7.70
C ALA A 255 12.26 -1.04 7.48
N ALA A 256 13.13 -1.00 8.49
CA ALA A 256 14.46 -1.59 8.40
C ALA A 256 14.43 -3.12 8.28
N THR A 257 13.47 -3.78 8.92
CA THR A 257 13.25 -5.23 8.80
C THR A 257 12.87 -5.60 7.35
N THR A 258 11.96 -4.83 6.74
CA THR A 258 11.55 -5.05 5.34
C THR A 258 12.65 -4.69 4.35
N ASP A 259 13.35 -3.58 4.55
CA ASP A 259 14.51 -3.19 3.71
C ASP A 259 15.63 -4.25 3.68
N THR A 260 15.77 -5.01 4.75
CA THR A 260 16.82 -6.06 4.88
C THR A 260 16.29 -7.46 4.59
N GLU A 261 15.02 -7.60 4.20
CA GLU A 261 14.40 -8.86 3.82
C GLU A 261 14.55 -9.93 4.92
N VAL A 262 14.09 -9.63 6.14
CA VAL A 262 14.14 -10.56 7.27
C VAL A 262 12.77 -10.76 7.90
N MET A 263 12.63 -11.87 8.64
CA MET A 263 11.38 -12.22 9.33
C MET A 263 11.10 -11.24 10.48
N ILE A 264 9.83 -11.09 10.81
CA ILE A 264 9.37 -10.40 12.02
C ILE A 264 9.36 -11.42 13.16
N ASP A 265 10.36 -11.35 14.01
CA ASP A 265 10.56 -12.20 15.18
C ASP A 265 10.96 -11.37 16.41
N ALA A 266 11.28 -12.02 17.52
CA ALA A 266 11.67 -11.37 18.77
C ALA A 266 13.11 -10.82 18.79
N SER A 267 13.90 -10.99 17.71
CA SER A 267 15.29 -10.57 17.65
C SER A 267 15.46 -9.06 17.70
N SER A 268 16.64 -8.61 18.15
CA SER A 268 17.00 -7.18 18.15
C SER A 268 17.06 -6.61 16.74
N ARG A 269 16.52 -5.41 16.54
CA ARG A 269 16.46 -4.74 15.23
C ARG A 269 17.59 -3.73 14.97
N ILE A 270 18.46 -3.52 15.94
CA ILE A 270 19.56 -2.53 15.82
C ILE A 270 20.48 -2.84 14.63
N GLY A 271 20.89 -4.11 14.48
CA GLY A 271 21.72 -4.53 13.34
C GLY A 271 21.05 -4.30 11.99
N PHE A 272 19.74 -4.55 11.89
CA PHE A 272 18.96 -4.33 10.66
C PHE A 272 18.77 -2.84 10.38
N GLN A 273 18.59 -2.00 11.41
CA GLN A 273 18.52 -0.55 11.25
C GLN A 273 19.85 -0.01 10.71
N VAL A 274 20.99 -0.46 11.23
CA VAL A 274 22.31 -0.09 10.73
C VAL A 274 22.50 -0.53 9.27
N ARG A 275 22.15 -1.78 8.96
CA ARG A 275 22.22 -2.29 7.58
C ARG A 275 21.33 -1.50 6.61
N SER A 276 20.11 -1.17 7.00
CA SER A 276 19.21 -0.32 6.22
C SER A 276 19.80 1.07 5.99
N MET A 277 20.45 1.66 7.00
CA MET A 277 21.18 2.94 6.85
C MET A 277 22.27 2.84 5.79
N ILE A 278 23.14 1.85 5.89
CA ILE A 278 24.25 1.64 4.94
C ILE A 278 23.71 1.48 3.50
N LYS A 279 22.65 0.68 3.33
CA LYS A 279 22.01 0.48 2.02
C LYS A 279 21.52 1.81 1.40
N LYS A 280 21.09 2.77 2.21
CA LYS A 280 20.56 4.07 1.77
C LYS A 280 21.64 5.15 1.56
N VAL A 281 22.86 4.98 2.06
CA VAL A 281 23.96 5.95 1.90
C VAL A 281 24.39 6.08 0.43
N ARG A 282 24.53 4.98 -0.30
CA ARG A 282 24.96 4.99 -1.71
C ARG A 282 24.02 5.78 -2.64
N PRO A 283 22.69 5.55 -2.63
CA PRO A 283 21.75 6.35 -3.40
C PRO A 283 21.75 7.82 -3.04
N PHE A 284 21.90 8.13 -1.74
CA PHE A 284 22.00 9.51 -1.25
C PHE A 284 23.24 10.23 -1.80
N ALA A 285 24.41 9.62 -1.73
CA ALA A 285 25.65 10.18 -2.27
C ALA A 285 25.57 10.38 -3.80
N ALA A 286 24.97 9.45 -4.54
CA ALA A 286 24.73 9.57 -5.97
C ALA A 286 23.77 10.73 -6.30
N GLY A 287 22.72 10.94 -5.49
CA GLY A 287 21.79 12.07 -5.62
C GLY A 287 22.48 13.43 -5.43
N LEU A 288 23.34 13.55 -4.43
CA LEU A 288 24.13 14.78 -4.21
C LEU A 288 25.08 15.09 -5.37
N GLY A 289 25.66 14.05 -5.99
CA GLY A 289 26.53 14.22 -7.15
C GLY A 289 25.80 14.76 -8.39
N ARG A 290 24.53 14.34 -8.62
CA ARG A 290 23.69 14.90 -9.69
C ARG A 290 23.37 16.37 -9.48
N ILE A 291 22.96 16.75 -8.27
CA ILE A 291 22.61 18.13 -7.93
C ILE A 291 23.82 19.08 -8.10
N LYS A 292 25.03 18.63 -7.71
CA LYS A 292 26.24 19.41 -7.95
C LYS A 292 26.50 19.64 -9.44
N ARG A 293 26.24 18.64 -10.30
CA ARG A 293 26.41 18.77 -11.76
C ARG A 293 25.35 19.68 -12.41
N GLU A 294 24.11 19.65 -11.92
CA GLU A 294 23.03 20.51 -12.42
C GLU A 294 23.20 21.98 -12.01
N ARG A 295 23.83 22.26 -10.86
CA ARG A 295 24.14 23.63 -10.40
C ARG A 295 25.41 24.20 -11.03
N ALA A 296 26.23 23.36 -11.65
CA ALA A 296 27.46 23.77 -12.34
C ALA A 296 27.26 23.99 -13.85
N LYS A 297 26.06 23.75 -14.36
CA LYS A 297 25.59 24.12 -15.71
C LYS A 297 24.68 25.35 -15.62
#